data_ec2687aa0b6da72a4d57a1433d470245
#
_entry.id   ec2687aa0b6da72a4d57a1433d470245
#
_cell.length_a   1.000
_cell.length_b   1.000
_cell.length_c   1.000
_cell.angle_alpha   90.00
_cell.angle_beta   90.00
_cell.angle_gamma   90.00
#
_symmetry.space_group_name_H-M   'P 1'
#
loop_
_entity.id
_entity.type
_entity.pdbx_description
1 polymer ?
#
loop_
_entity_poly.entity_id
_entity_poly.type
_entity_poly.pdbx_seq_one_letter_code
_entity_poly.pdbx_strand_id
1 'polypeptide(L)'
;MNTSSTQPAGSLRVLVTVCIAAVILPLNFVSGAVATPAIARELGGSAQALSWVTNSFMLTFGCFLMAAGALADEIGRKKVFISGVSLFALLSLLQAFSSSLLWIDLLRAAQGVAAAAALAGGAAALAQEFDGAARTRAFSLMGSSFGVGLAFGPFLAGALIAHFGWRSVFFSATVIAVLALITGASKMRETRNSQASGIDWPGTVSFTAMLALLTWALMAIPQYGLRSPQVLALLVGALLLLGIFVWVELRVRQPMLDLSLFRYVRFIGVQALPLATGFCFVVLLVILPMLFIGVKGLSEERAGLMMMALSVPMLVVPLLAAWLTRWISAGVLCTSGLVIAAAGLGWLSQAILAQNVTAMVAPMLIIGIGTGLPWGLMDGLSVSVVPKERAGMATGIFSTTRVAGEGISLAIVGAILASLSHSALSAHFTSGDLSQAAQRLATGNLTVAQQLIPQASTAQLQQLYTA
;
A
#
# COMPACT_ATOMS: atom_id res chain seq x y z
N MET A 1 -1.87 -43.85 1.73
CA MET A 1 -1.59 -43.68 3.16
C MET A 1 -1.70 -42.20 3.50
N ASN A 2 -2.85 -41.81 4.07
CA ASN A 2 -3.09 -40.43 4.53
C ASN A 2 -2.43 -40.25 5.87
N THR A 3 -1.21 -39.76 5.92
CA THR A 3 -0.65 -39.20 7.16
C THR A 3 -1.18 -37.79 7.31
N SER A 4 -2.29 -37.61 8.00
CA SER A 4 -2.70 -36.34 8.56
C SER A 4 -1.63 -35.89 9.56
N SER A 5 -0.63 -35.14 9.08
CA SER A 5 0.33 -34.49 9.96
C SER A 5 -0.46 -33.44 10.76
N THR A 6 -0.74 -33.79 12.02
CA THR A 6 -1.25 -32.84 13.02
C THR A 6 -0.23 -31.72 13.13
N GLN A 7 -0.54 -30.55 12.55
CA GLN A 7 0.31 -29.36 12.70
C GLN A 7 0.45 -29.07 14.20
N PRO A 8 1.66 -28.84 14.70
CA PRO A 8 1.85 -28.54 16.14
C PRO A 8 1.09 -27.26 16.48
N ALA A 9 0.44 -27.23 17.63
CA ALA A 9 -0.38 -26.07 18.09
C ALA A 9 0.40 -24.74 18.12
N GLY A 10 1.73 -24.78 18.07
CA GLY A 10 2.61 -23.64 17.92
C GLY A 10 2.52 -22.95 16.56
N SER A 11 2.43 -23.70 15.47
CA SER A 11 2.39 -23.18 14.10
C SER A 11 1.13 -22.34 13.82
N LEU A 12 -0.03 -22.75 14.37
CA LEU A 12 -1.26 -22.00 14.24
C LEU A 12 -1.17 -20.62 14.94
N ARG A 13 -0.55 -20.56 16.13
CA ARG A 13 -0.37 -19.28 16.84
C ARG A 13 0.56 -18.34 16.09
N VAL A 14 1.64 -18.85 15.50
CA VAL A 14 2.54 -18.06 14.65
C VAL A 14 1.78 -17.50 13.46
N LEU A 15 0.97 -18.33 12.78
CA LEU A 15 0.14 -17.90 11.66
C LEU A 15 -0.83 -16.78 12.07
N VAL A 16 -1.58 -16.97 13.17
CA VAL A 16 -2.53 -15.95 13.67
C VAL A 16 -1.80 -14.64 13.99
N THR A 17 -0.66 -14.70 14.64
CA THR A 17 0.14 -13.52 14.99
C THR A 17 0.59 -12.74 13.75
N VAL A 18 1.11 -13.45 12.75
CA VAL A 18 1.55 -12.82 11.49
C VAL A 18 0.35 -12.28 10.70
N CYS A 19 -0.78 -13.00 10.70
CA CYS A 19 -2.01 -12.51 10.05
C CYS A 19 -2.56 -11.24 10.72
N ILE A 20 -2.56 -11.17 12.06
CA ILE A 20 -2.95 -9.93 12.77
C ILE A 20 -2.01 -8.78 12.39
N ALA A 21 -0.69 -9.00 12.37
CA ALA A 21 0.27 -7.99 11.92
C ALA A 21 0.01 -7.59 10.46
N ALA A 22 -0.28 -8.54 9.57
CA ALA A 22 -0.59 -8.28 8.18
C ALA A 22 -1.88 -7.46 7.97
N VAL A 23 -2.86 -7.54 8.88
CA VAL A 23 -4.07 -6.67 8.86
C VAL A 23 -3.73 -5.25 9.24
N ILE A 24 -2.89 -5.05 10.29
CA ILE A 24 -2.64 -3.73 10.86
C ILE A 24 -1.94 -2.80 9.87
N LEU A 25 -0.96 -3.32 9.11
CA LEU A 25 -0.10 -2.51 8.27
C LEU A 25 -0.89 -1.74 7.20
N PRO A 26 -1.70 -2.40 6.35
CA PRO A 26 -2.52 -1.72 5.36
C PRO A 26 -3.68 -0.94 5.99
N LEU A 27 -4.27 -1.44 7.09
CA LEU A 27 -5.30 -0.73 7.83
C LEU A 27 -4.78 0.63 8.29
N ASN A 28 -3.59 0.70 8.88
CA ASN A 28 -2.97 1.94 9.33
C ASN A 28 -2.64 2.88 8.17
N PHE A 29 -2.21 2.35 7.03
CA PHE A 29 -1.98 3.17 5.83
C PHE A 29 -3.25 3.88 5.38
N VAL A 30 -4.32 3.13 5.13
CA VAL A 30 -5.60 3.69 4.65
C VAL A 30 -6.24 4.60 5.70
N SER A 31 -6.16 4.22 6.96
CA SER A 31 -6.68 5.03 8.07
C SER A 31 -6.00 6.39 8.19
N GLY A 32 -4.69 6.46 7.89
CA GLY A 32 -3.96 7.72 7.82
C GLY A 32 -4.52 8.66 6.75
N ALA A 33 -4.84 8.12 5.57
CA ALA A 33 -5.46 8.90 4.49
C ALA A 33 -6.85 9.43 4.89
N VAL A 34 -7.69 8.59 5.51
CA VAL A 34 -9.02 8.99 5.99
C VAL A 34 -8.94 10.01 7.14
N ALA A 35 -7.91 9.93 7.99
CA ALA A 35 -7.70 10.87 9.10
C ALA A 35 -7.19 12.24 8.65
N THR A 36 -6.58 12.35 7.46
CA THR A 36 -5.94 13.59 6.97
C THR A 36 -6.86 14.81 7.01
N PRO A 37 -8.13 14.77 6.60
CA PRO A 37 -9.02 15.93 6.71
C PRO A 37 -9.29 16.36 8.17
N ALA A 38 -9.41 15.41 9.08
CA ALA A 38 -9.62 15.71 10.51
C ALA A 38 -8.34 16.28 11.15
N ILE A 39 -7.17 15.77 10.79
CA ILE A 39 -5.86 16.32 11.18
C ILE A 39 -5.72 17.76 10.66
N ALA A 40 -6.10 18.02 9.41
CA ALA A 40 -6.05 19.34 8.80
C ALA A 40 -6.92 20.36 9.53
N ARG A 41 -8.11 19.95 10.01
CA ARG A 41 -9.01 20.83 10.78
C ARG A 41 -8.42 21.24 12.14
N GLU A 42 -7.64 20.38 12.77
CA GLU A 42 -7.09 20.63 14.11
C GLU A 42 -5.68 21.23 14.09
N LEU A 43 -4.79 20.68 13.26
CA LEU A 43 -3.38 21.07 13.24
C LEU A 43 -3.04 22.03 12.10
N GLY A 44 -3.97 22.27 11.18
CA GLY A 44 -3.73 23.07 9.99
C GLY A 44 -2.78 22.39 9.00
N GLY A 45 -2.01 23.19 8.28
CA GLY A 45 -0.98 22.75 7.36
C GLY A 45 -1.35 22.91 5.88
N SER A 46 -0.32 22.94 5.03
CA SER A 46 -0.49 22.95 3.59
C SER A 46 -0.96 21.58 3.08
N ALA A 47 -1.61 21.51 1.90
CA ALA A 47 -1.99 20.22 1.32
C ALA A 47 -0.78 19.31 1.08
N GLN A 48 0.36 19.90 0.77
CA GLN A 48 1.62 19.18 0.62
C GLN A 48 2.05 18.55 1.95
N ALA A 49 2.08 19.31 3.04
CA ALA A 49 2.42 18.78 4.36
C ALA A 49 1.44 17.66 4.76
N LEU A 50 0.15 17.86 4.54
CA LEU A 50 -0.88 16.85 4.83
C LEU A 50 -0.74 15.58 3.97
N SER A 51 -0.26 15.67 2.74
CA SER A 51 -0.02 14.49 1.90
C SER A 51 1.11 13.61 2.46
N TRP A 52 2.06 14.19 3.18
CA TRP A 52 3.15 13.46 3.83
C TRP A 52 2.67 12.55 4.97
N VAL A 53 1.53 12.81 5.59
CA VAL A 53 0.91 11.91 6.58
C VAL A 53 0.74 10.49 6.01
N THR A 54 0.41 10.36 4.74
CA THR A 54 0.27 9.05 4.05
C THR A 54 1.54 8.65 3.34
N ASN A 55 2.16 9.57 2.62
CA ASN A 55 3.28 9.31 1.72
C ASN A 55 4.56 8.93 2.45
N SER A 56 4.85 9.54 3.61
CA SER A 56 6.05 9.22 4.40
C SER A 56 6.08 7.77 4.86
N PHE A 57 4.92 7.25 5.30
CA PHE A 57 4.77 5.84 5.67
C PHE A 57 5.00 4.92 4.47
N MET A 58 4.32 5.17 3.35
CA MET A 58 4.43 4.32 2.15
C MET A 58 5.83 4.33 1.56
N LEU A 59 6.46 5.51 1.51
CA LEU A 59 7.82 5.66 1.03
C LEU A 59 8.78 4.77 1.81
N THR A 60 8.82 4.93 3.12
CA THR A 60 9.76 4.16 3.96
C THR A 60 9.38 2.69 4.05
N PHE A 61 8.10 2.35 4.11
CA PHE A 61 7.63 0.97 4.08
C PHE A 61 8.13 0.23 2.83
N GLY A 62 7.92 0.81 1.65
CA GLY A 62 8.37 0.22 0.38
C GLY A 62 9.88 0.11 0.27
N CYS A 63 10.60 1.20 0.60
CA CYS A 63 12.05 1.27 0.45
C CYS A 63 12.81 0.31 1.38
N PHE A 64 12.35 0.13 2.62
CA PHE A 64 13.04 -0.68 3.62
C PHE A 64 12.63 -2.15 3.65
N LEU A 65 11.65 -2.58 2.84
CA LEU A 65 11.11 -3.94 2.94
C LEU A 65 12.16 -5.01 2.58
N MET A 66 12.96 -4.82 1.53
CA MET A 66 14.04 -5.75 1.17
C MET A 66 15.17 -5.72 2.19
N ALA A 67 15.57 -4.55 2.65
CA ALA A 67 16.57 -4.39 3.71
C ALA A 67 16.16 -5.11 5.00
N ALA A 68 14.89 -4.99 5.38
CA ALA A 68 14.33 -5.69 6.54
C ALA A 68 14.32 -7.21 6.35
N GLY A 69 14.08 -7.69 5.12
CA GLY A 69 14.17 -9.11 4.78
C GLY A 69 15.59 -9.68 4.95
N ALA A 70 16.59 -8.97 4.40
CA ALA A 70 18.00 -9.32 4.56
C ALA A 70 18.42 -9.31 6.05
N LEU A 71 17.97 -8.31 6.78
CA LEU A 71 18.22 -8.20 8.23
C LEU A 71 17.58 -9.37 9.00
N ALA A 72 16.37 -9.79 8.62
CA ALA A 72 15.67 -10.92 9.25
C ALA A 72 16.43 -12.25 9.04
N ASP A 73 17.01 -12.43 7.86
CA ASP A 73 17.78 -13.64 7.56
C ASP A 73 19.12 -13.67 8.33
N GLU A 74 19.73 -12.53 8.63
CA GLU A 74 21.01 -12.45 9.32
C GLU A 74 20.87 -12.46 10.86
N ILE A 75 20.08 -11.55 11.43
CA ILE A 75 20.01 -11.39 12.91
C ILE A 75 18.93 -12.27 13.56
N GLY A 76 17.97 -12.78 12.76
CA GLY A 76 16.90 -13.66 13.21
C GLY A 76 15.50 -13.11 12.91
N ARG A 77 14.68 -13.99 12.37
CA ARG A 77 13.35 -13.68 11.86
C ARG A 77 12.37 -13.26 12.95
N LYS A 78 12.39 -13.98 14.07
CA LYS A 78 11.59 -13.65 15.26
C LYS A 78 11.97 -12.29 15.84
N LYS A 79 13.28 -12.03 15.98
CA LYS A 79 13.77 -10.75 16.53
C LYS A 79 13.31 -9.58 15.68
N VAL A 80 13.48 -9.68 14.34
CA VAL A 80 13.07 -8.61 13.42
C VAL A 80 11.55 -8.42 13.43
N PHE A 81 10.76 -9.49 13.45
CA PHE A 81 9.32 -9.41 13.56
C PHE A 81 8.88 -8.73 14.85
N ILE A 82 9.36 -9.20 16.00
CA ILE A 82 8.95 -8.65 17.30
C ILE A 82 9.38 -7.19 17.45
N SER A 83 10.63 -6.86 17.08
CA SER A 83 11.11 -5.48 17.14
C SER A 83 10.31 -4.57 16.20
N GLY A 84 9.98 -5.06 14.99
CA GLY A 84 9.16 -4.34 14.03
C GLY A 84 7.76 -4.04 14.57
N VAL A 85 7.03 -5.06 15.06
CA VAL A 85 5.67 -4.86 15.62
C VAL A 85 5.71 -4.02 16.90
N SER A 86 6.71 -4.20 17.77
CA SER A 86 6.85 -3.39 19.00
C SER A 86 7.12 -1.93 18.69
N LEU A 87 8.04 -1.66 17.75
CA LEU A 87 8.34 -0.30 17.32
C LEU A 87 7.13 0.33 16.62
N PHE A 88 6.42 -0.43 15.79
CA PHE A 88 5.18 0.01 15.14
C PHE A 88 4.11 0.41 16.18
N ALA A 89 3.92 -0.39 17.23
CA ALA A 89 2.99 -0.09 18.33
C ALA A 89 3.37 1.20 19.06
N LEU A 90 4.66 1.34 19.42
CA LEU A 90 5.18 2.53 20.09
C LEU A 90 5.00 3.80 19.25
N LEU A 91 5.37 3.73 17.97
CA LEU A 91 5.26 4.87 17.05
C LEU A 91 3.79 5.26 16.81
N SER A 92 2.88 4.26 16.73
CA SER A 92 1.44 4.51 16.65
C SER A 92 0.93 5.24 17.91
N LEU A 93 1.37 4.79 19.08
CA LEU A 93 1.03 5.44 20.34
C LEU A 93 1.51 6.90 20.40
N LEU A 94 2.75 7.15 19.99
CA LEU A 94 3.32 8.49 19.95
C LEU A 94 2.56 9.42 18.97
N GLN A 95 2.09 8.88 17.85
CA GLN A 95 1.27 9.64 16.89
C GLN A 95 -0.07 10.08 17.50
N ALA A 96 -0.68 9.24 18.34
CA ALA A 96 -1.92 9.61 19.03
C ALA A 96 -1.77 10.83 19.97
N PHE A 97 -0.56 11.10 20.44
CA PHE A 97 -0.24 12.27 21.29
C PHE A 97 0.42 13.42 20.53
N SER A 98 0.55 13.32 19.21
CA SER A 98 1.21 14.37 18.41
C SER A 98 0.40 15.67 18.41
N SER A 99 1.12 16.78 18.56
CA SER A 99 0.59 18.15 18.55
C SER A 99 1.03 18.95 17.31
N SER A 100 1.84 18.38 16.42
CA SER A 100 2.28 19.04 15.20
C SER A 100 2.33 18.07 14.03
N LEU A 101 2.07 18.61 12.84
CA LEU A 101 2.07 17.83 11.60
C LEU A 101 3.47 17.24 11.30
N LEU A 102 4.53 18.01 11.52
CA LEU A 102 5.91 17.55 11.32
C LEU A 102 6.22 16.31 12.17
N TRP A 103 5.78 16.29 13.43
CA TRP A 103 5.95 15.12 14.28
C TRP A 103 5.19 13.91 13.76
N ILE A 104 3.96 14.10 13.29
CA ILE A 104 3.19 13.02 12.66
C ILE A 104 3.96 12.46 11.47
N ASP A 105 4.46 13.30 10.57
CA ASP A 105 5.16 12.88 9.37
C ASP A 105 6.46 12.11 9.68
N LEU A 106 7.25 12.57 10.64
CA LEU A 106 8.46 11.88 11.08
C LEU A 106 8.16 10.54 11.73
N LEU A 107 7.14 10.50 12.60
CA LEU A 107 6.71 9.25 13.23
C LEU A 107 6.12 8.27 12.20
N ARG A 108 5.41 8.76 11.18
CA ARG A 108 4.91 7.96 10.06
C ARG A 108 6.04 7.38 9.23
N ALA A 109 7.09 8.16 8.94
CA ALA A 109 8.27 7.65 8.25
C ALA A 109 8.97 6.55 9.06
N ALA A 110 9.18 6.74 10.36
CA ALA A 110 9.74 5.72 11.23
C ALA A 110 8.83 4.48 11.33
N GLN A 111 7.50 4.68 11.38
CA GLN A 111 6.51 3.61 11.42
C GLN A 111 6.52 2.75 10.15
N GLY A 112 6.79 3.35 8.96
CA GLY A 112 6.96 2.59 7.72
C GLY A 112 8.15 1.63 7.77
N VAL A 113 9.28 2.05 8.36
CA VAL A 113 10.44 1.15 8.58
C VAL A 113 10.08 0.01 9.53
N ALA A 114 9.34 0.32 10.62
CA ALA A 114 8.88 -0.69 11.56
C ALA A 114 7.91 -1.69 10.90
N ALA A 115 7.03 -1.20 10.04
CA ALA A 115 6.10 -1.99 9.24
C ALA A 115 6.84 -2.95 8.28
N ALA A 116 7.90 -2.47 7.62
CA ALA A 116 8.75 -3.27 6.75
C ALA A 116 9.40 -4.43 7.53
N ALA A 117 9.94 -4.15 8.72
CA ALA A 117 10.51 -5.16 9.59
C ALA A 117 9.47 -6.20 10.06
N ALA A 118 8.26 -5.74 10.43
CA ALA A 118 7.17 -6.62 10.84
C ALA A 118 6.72 -7.54 9.69
N LEU A 119 6.51 -7.00 8.48
CA LEU A 119 6.06 -7.79 7.34
C LEU A 119 7.13 -8.78 6.87
N ALA A 120 8.36 -8.32 6.66
CA ALA A 120 9.46 -9.16 6.19
C ALA A 120 9.80 -10.26 7.20
N GLY A 121 9.93 -9.92 8.49
CA GLY A 121 10.19 -10.89 9.56
C GLY A 121 9.05 -11.90 9.72
N GLY A 122 7.79 -11.46 9.62
CA GLY A 122 6.61 -12.32 9.69
C GLY A 122 6.51 -13.28 8.52
N ALA A 123 6.69 -12.79 7.29
CA ALA A 123 6.70 -13.63 6.09
C ALA A 123 7.83 -14.67 6.12
N ALA A 124 9.03 -14.26 6.53
CA ALA A 124 10.17 -15.16 6.68
C ALA A 124 9.93 -16.24 7.76
N ALA A 125 9.28 -15.87 8.88
CA ALA A 125 8.92 -16.82 9.92
C ALA A 125 7.88 -17.84 9.44
N LEU A 126 6.85 -17.41 8.68
CA LEU A 126 5.89 -18.34 8.07
C LEU A 126 6.56 -19.29 7.08
N ALA A 127 7.50 -18.80 6.29
CA ALA A 127 8.24 -19.60 5.33
C ALA A 127 9.00 -20.75 5.98
N GLN A 128 9.40 -20.61 7.22
CA GLN A 128 10.11 -21.65 8.01
C GLN A 128 9.19 -22.59 8.77
N GLU A 129 8.04 -22.09 9.21
CA GLU A 129 7.13 -22.87 10.04
C GLU A 129 6.24 -23.82 9.23
N PHE A 130 6.07 -23.54 7.92
CA PHE A 130 5.19 -24.30 7.05
C PHE A 130 5.90 -24.77 5.78
N ASP A 131 5.60 -26.02 5.36
CA ASP A 131 6.15 -26.64 4.16
C ASP A 131 5.04 -27.01 3.16
N GLY A 132 5.41 -27.15 1.88
CA GLY A 132 4.55 -27.64 0.81
C GLY A 132 3.22 -26.88 0.70
N ALA A 133 2.11 -27.60 0.60
CA ALA A 133 0.77 -27.03 0.46
C ALA A 133 0.33 -26.20 1.69
N ALA A 134 0.83 -26.54 2.89
CA ALA A 134 0.54 -25.78 4.10
C ALA A 134 1.18 -24.40 4.07
N ARG A 135 2.40 -24.28 3.51
CA ARG A 135 3.09 -23.00 3.30
C ARG A 135 2.29 -22.10 2.35
N THR A 136 1.84 -22.64 1.21
CA THR A 136 1.00 -21.88 0.28
C THR A 136 -0.27 -21.35 0.93
N ARG A 137 -0.94 -22.18 1.75
CA ARG A 137 -2.13 -21.76 2.50
C ARG A 137 -1.84 -20.68 3.53
N ALA A 138 -0.72 -20.79 4.26
CA ALA A 138 -0.30 -19.79 5.25
C ALA A 138 -0.04 -18.42 4.59
N PHE A 139 0.64 -18.39 3.44
CA PHE A 139 0.88 -17.17 2.68
C PHE A 139 -0.41 -16.60 2.07
N SER A 140 -1.32 -17.45 1.57
CA SER A 140 -2.64 -17.01 1.11
C SER A 140 -3.46 -16.37 2.23
N LEU A 141 -3.41 -16.94 3.45
CA LEU A 141 -4.09 -16.34 4.61
C LEU A 141 -3.44 -15.00 5.03
N MET A 142 -2.11 -14.92 4.99
CA MET A 142 -1.40 -13.65 5.25
C MET A 142 -1.77 -12.58 4.22
N GLY A 143 -1.79 -12.93 2.92
CA GLY A 143 -2.20 -12.02 1.84
C GLY A 143 -3.67 -11.59 1.95
N SER A 144 -4.56 -12.53 2.30
CA SER A 144 -5.97 -12.22 2.59
C SER A 144 -6.13 -11.30 3.79
N SER A 145 -5.32 -11.51 4.84
CA SER A 145 -5.30 -10.63 6.02
C SER A 145 -4.86 -9.22 5.68
N PHE A 146 -3.87 -9.07 4.79
CA PHE A 146 -3.46 -7.78 4.27
C PHE A 146 -4.62 -7.10 3.50
N GLY A 147 -5.32 -7.86 2.66
CA GLY A 147 -6.53 -7.39 1.96
C GLY A 147 -7.65 -6.97 2.90
N VAL A 148 -7.87 -7.70 3.99
CA VAL A 148 -8.84 -7.32 5.05
C VAL A 148 -8.49 -5.96 5.66
N GLY A 149 -7.21 -5.72 5.95
CA GLY A 149 -6.77 -4.43 6.48
C GLY A 149 -7.03 -3.27 5.52
N LEU A 150 -6.75 -3.45 4.23
CA LEU A 150 -7.08 -2.46 3.19
C LEU A 150 -8.60 -2.23 3.07
N ALA A 151 -9.37 -3.31 3.11
CA ALA A 151 -10.80 -3.30 2.90
C ALA A 151 -11.57 -2.59 4.02
N PHE A 152 -11.25 -2.92 5.27
CA PHE A 152 -11.96 -2.38 6.43
C PHE A 152 -11.35 -1.09 6.98
N GLY A 153 -10.14 -0.75 6.54
CA GLY A 153 -9.44 0.45 6.99
C GLY A 153 -10.29 1.72 6.91
N PRO A 154 -10.88 2.06 5.75
CA PRO A 154 -11.67 3.27 5.61
C PRO A 154 -12.90 3.31 6.50
N PHE A 155 -13.61 2.18 6.62
CA PHE A 155 -14.81 2.07 7.46
C PHE A 155 -14.47 2.22 8.94
N LEU A 156 -13.47 1.46 9.41
CA LEU A 156 -13.05 1.52 10.81
C LEU A 156 -12.51 2.90 11.18
N ALA A 157 -11.70 3.50 10.31
CA ALA A 157 -11.17 4.84 10.50
C ALA A 157 -12.30 5.87 10.54
N GLY A 158 -13.25 5.82 9.60
CA GLY A 158 -14.39 6.73 9.57
C GLY A 158 -15.22 6.67 10.85
N ALA A 159 -15.54 5.46 11.33
CA ALA A 159 -16.27 5.26 12.59
C ALA A 159 -15.51 5.77 13.81
N LEU A 160 -14.21 5.46 13.91
CA LEU A 160 -13.36 5.92 15.01
C LEU A 160 -13.23 7.44 15.02
N ILE A 161 -13.04 8.07 13.86
CA ILE A 161 -12.88 9.51 13.74
C ILE A 161 -14.19 10.22 14.13
N ALA A 162 -15.34 9.71 13.69
CA ALA A 162 -16.64 10.30 13.97
C ALA A 162 -16.98 10.31 15.47
N HIS A 163 -16.58 9.27 16.22
CA HIS A 163 -16.95 9.15 17.65
C HIS A 163 -15.84 9.58 18.62
N PHE A 164 -14.56 9.40 18.25
CA PHE A 164 -13.43 9.57 19.16
C PHE A 164 -12.33 10.49 18.62
N GLY A 165 -12.52 11.08 17.43
CA GLY A 165 -11.53 11.91 16.77
C GLY A 165 -10.39 11.13 16.12
N TRP A 166 -9.55 11.81 15.32
CA TRP A 166 -8.52 11.19 14.49
C TRP A 166 -7.41 10.46 15.27
N ARG A 167 -7.16 10.87 16.52
CA ARG A 167 -6.16 10.24 17.40
C ARG A 167 -6.49 8.77 17.71
N SER A 168 -7.77 8.44 17.78
CA SER A 168 -8.25 7.08 18.04
C SER A 168 -7.83 6.06 16.99
N VAL A 169 -7.61 6.50 15.76
CA VAL A 169 -7.12 5.66 14.67
C VAL A 169 -5.72 5.11 14.99
N PHE A 170 -4.83 5.96 15.44
CA PHE A 170 -3.46 5.56 15.84
C PHE A 170 -3.46 4.75 17.13
N PHE A 171 -4.35 5.08 18.05
CA PHE A 171 -4.51 4.31 19.28
C PHE A 171 -5.02 2.89 18.99
N SER A 172 -5.96 2.74 18.09
CA SER A 172 -6.45 1.41 17.67
C SER A 172 -5.35 0.56 17.03
N ALA A 173 -4.49 1.16 16.21
CA ALA A 173 -3.33 0.48 15.63
C ALA A 173 -2.36 -0.02 16.70
N THR A 174 -2.13 0.77 17.76
CA THR A 174 -1.33 0.34 18.94
C THR A 174 -1.94 -0.89 19.61
N VAL A 175 -3.25 -0.85 19.90
CA VAL A 175 -3.95 -1.95 20.57
C VAL A 175 -3.84 -3.25 19.76
N ILE A 176 -4.09 -3.18 18.44
CA ILE A 176 -4.03 -4.37 17.59
C ILE A 176 -2.59 -4.89 17.46
N ALA A 177 -1.58 -4.01 17.40
CA ALA A 177 -0.18 -4.42 17.38
C ALA A 177 0.25 -5.12 18.68
N VAL A 178 -0.18 -4.61 19.84
CA VAL A 178 0.05 -5.25 21.13
C VAL A 178 -0.66 -6.61 21.20
N LEU A 179 -1.88 -6.73 20.69
CA LEU A 179 -2.58 -8.02 20.59
C LEU A 179 -1.82 -9.02 19.72
N ALA A 180 -1.23 -8.59 18.61
CA ALA A 180 -0.38 -9.43 17.77
C ALA A 180 0.83 -9.96 18.57
N LEU A 181 1.48 -9.13 19.38
CA LEU A 181 2.61 -9.55 20.21
C LEU A 181 2.19 -10.57 21.30
N ILE A 182 1.07 -10.35 21.96
CA ILE A 182 0.59 -11.21 23.05
C ILE A 182 0.16 -12.59 22.54
N THR A 183 -0.48 -12.64 21.34
CA THR A 183 -1.08 -13.87 20.82
C THR A 183 -0.07 -14.96 20.48
N GLY A 184 1.12 -14.63 20.04
CA GLY A 184 2.03 -15.68 19.62
C GLY A 184 3.50 -15.32 19.46
N ALA A 185 3.92 -14.08 19.73
CA ALA A 185 5.33 -13.71 19.60
C ALA A 185 6.26 -14.58 20.47
N SER A 186 5.81 -14.97 21.68
CA SER A 186 6.55 -15.88 22.58
C SER A 186 6.69 -17.30 22.01
N LYS A 187 5.78 -17.75 21.15
CA LYS A 187 5.76 -19.09 20.58
C LYS A 187 6.52 -19.21 19.26
N MET A 188 6.89 -18.08 18.66
CA MET A 188 7.76 -18.09 17.47
C MET A 188 9.13 -18.66 17.84
N ARG A 189 9.64 -19.53 16.97
CA ARG A 189 11.01 -20.04 17.10
C ARG A 189 11.97 -19.02 16.48
N GLU A 190 13.11 -18.79 17.14
CA GLU A 190 14.17 -18.01 16.51
C GLU A 190 14.80 -18.85 15.40
N THR A 191 14.77 -18.33 14.20
CA THR A 191 15.40 -18.94 13.04
C THR A 191 16.18 -17.88 12.28
N ARG A 192 17.35 -18.27 11.80
CA ARG A 192 18.17 -17.43 10.92
C ARG A 192 18.67 -18.30 9.77
N ASN A 193 19.10 -17.68 8.71
CA ASN A 193 19.74 -18.39 7.62
C ASN A 193 21.18 -18.73 8.04
N SER A 194 21.48 -20.02 8.26
CA SER A 194 22.84 -20.47 8.63
C SER A 194 23.88 -20.27 7.52
N GLN A 195 23.41 -20.02 6.29
CA GLN A 195 24.26 -19.75 5.12
C GLN A 195 24.29 -18.25 4.77
N ALA A 196 23.66 -17.38 5.59
CA ALA A 196 23.76 -15.95 5.40
C ALA A 196 25.24 -15.52 5.62
N SER A 197 25.85 -14.99 4.59
CA SER A 197 27.25 -14.56 4.62
C SER A 197 27.39 -13.04 4.79
N GLY A 198 26.45 -12.43 5.47
CA GLY A 198 26.38 -10.98 5.67
C GLY A 198 25.37 -10.28 4.77
N ILE A 199 25.03 -9.05 5.14
CA ILE A 199 24.14 -8.19 4.35
C ILE A 199 24.95 -7.54 3.24
N ASP A 200 24.45 -7.59 2.02
CA ASP A 200 24.93 -6.72 0.94
C ASP A 200 24.57 -5.25 1.23
N TRP A 201 25.36 -4.61 2.06
CA TRP A 201 25.14 -3.20 2.43
C TRP A 201 25.17 -2.26 1.22
N PRO A 202 26.14 -2.37 0.27
CA PRO A 202 26.14 -1.53 -0.92
C PRO A 202 24.89 -1.70 -1.78
N GLY A 203 24.45 -2.94 -2.03
CA GLY A 203 23.20 -3.22 -2.77
C GLY A 203 21.99 -2.70 -2.02
N THR A 204 21.89 -2.98 -0.72
CA THR A 204 20.78 -2.54 0.14
C THR A 204 20.66 -1.01 0.17
N VAL A 205 21.74 -0.29 0.37
CA VAL A 205 21.74 1.18 0.45
C VAL A 205 21.41 1.79 -0.91
N SER A 206 22.05 1.32 -1.99
CA SER A 206 21.83 1.85 -3.34
C SER A 206 20.39 1.61 -3.82
N PHE A 207 19.83 0.41 -3.58
CA PHE A 207 18.43 0.10 -3.90
C PHE A 207 17.45 0.95 -3.10
N THR A 208 17.62 1.01 -1.78
CA THR A 208 16.75 1.81 -0.89
C THR A 208 16.77 3.29 -1.27
N ALA A 209 17.96 3.85 -1.50
CA ALA A 209 18.12 5.23 -1.90
C ALA A 209 17.55 5.51 -3.31
N MET A 210 17.76 4.60 -4.27
CA MET A 210 17.16 4.66 -5.61
C MET A 210 15.64 4.72 -5.53
N LEU A 211 15.03 3.79 -4.79
CA LEU A 211 13.59 3.70 -4.66
C LEU A 211 13.01 4.93 -3.93
N ALA A 212 13.73 5.44 -2.91
CA ALA A 212 13.36 6.66 -2.20
C ALA A 212 13.36 7.88 -3.12
N LEU A 213 14.43 8.08 -3.91
CA LEU A 213 14.51 9.19 -4.86
C LEU A 213 13.46 9.08 -5.96
N LEU A 214 13.24 7.88 -6.51
CA LEU A 214 12.21 7.64 -7.52
C LEU A 214 10.82 7.97 -6.99
N THR A 215 10.48 7.45 -5.82
CA THR A 215 9.16 7.68 -5.21
C THR A 215 8.98 9.15 -4.87
N TRP A 216 10.01 9.79 -4.31
CA TRP A 216 9.97 11.24 -4.03
C TRP A 216 9.81 12.06 -5.31
N ALA A 217 10.54 11.74 -6.38
CA ALA A 217 10.38 12.39 -7.68
C ALA A 217 8.93 12.33 -8.17
N LEU A 218 8.32 11.13 -8.14
CA LEU A 218 6.95 10.93 -8.58
C LEU A 218 5.94 11.73 -7.72
N MET A 219 6.14 11.77 -6.40
CA MET A 219 5.32 12.58 -5.50
C MET A 219 5.49 14.09 -5.69
N ALA A 220 6.64 14.53 -6.19
CA ALA A 220 6.94 15.94 -6.44
C ALA A 220 6.39 16.45 -7.79
N ILE A 221 6.10 15.56 -8.75
CA ILE A 221 5.56 15.91 -10.07
C ILE A 221 4.30 16.80 -10.01
N PRO A 222 3.27 16.48 -9.20
CA PRO A 222 2.07 17.31 -9.13
C PRO A 222 2.33 18.74 -8.69
N GLN A 223 3.34 18.95 -7.86
CA GLN A 223 3.67 20.24 -7.26
C GLN A 223 4.58 21.10 -8.14
N TYR A 224 5.65 20.48 -8.68
CA TYR A 224 6.71 21.22 -9.37
C TYR A 224 6.65 21.04 -10.90
N GLY A 225 5.86 20.08 -11.38
CA GLY A 225 5.82 19.67 -12.78
C GLY A 225 6.97 18.73 -13.17
N LEU A 226 6.73 17.90 -14.19
CA LEU A 226 7.70 16.89 -14.65
C LEU A 226 9.02 17.53 -15.15
N ARG A 227 8.95 18.75 -15.70
CA ARG A 227 10.12 19.45 -16.28
C ARG A 227 10.89 20.31 -15.27
N SER A 228 10.49 20.33 -14.01
CA SER A 228 11.20 21.13 -13.01
C SER A 228 12.59 20.57 -12.74
N PRO A 229 13.61 21.45 -12.52
CA PRO A 229 14.96 21.02 -12.23
C PRO A 229 15.05 20.07 -11.01
N GLN A 230 14.18 20.29 -10.03
CA GLN A 230 14.13 19.44 -8.81
C GLN A 230 13.66 18.02 -9.13
N VAL A 231 12.56 17.86 -9.88
CA VAL A 231 12.05 16.54 -10.28
C VAL A 231 13.04 15.82 -11.19
N LEU A 232 13.63 16.55 -12.16
CA LEU A 232 14.64 15.99 -13.05
C LEU A 232 15.88 15.54 -12.28
N ALA A 233 16.36 16.33 -11.31
CA ALA A 233 17.51 15.96 -10.47
C ALA A 233 17.22 14.68 -9.65
N LEU A 234 16.03 14.55 -9.08
CA LEU A 234 15.61 13.35 -8.36
C LEU A 234 15.53 12.12 -9.27
N LEU A 235 14.96 12.27 -10.48
CA LEU A 235 14.87 11.18 -11.48
C LEU A 235 16.27 10.75 -11.97
N VAL A 236 17.14 11.71 -12.28
CA VAL A 236 18.52 11.43 -12.66
C VAL A 236 19.29 10.76 -11.53
N GLY A 237 19.13 11.24 -10.29
CA GLY A 237 19.71 10.61 -9.11
C GLY A 237 19.22 9.17 -8.91
N ALA A 238 17.94 8.93 -9.09
CA ALA A 238 17.35 7.57 -9.03
C ALA A 238 17.94 6.67 -10.13
N LEU A 239 18.07 7.17 -11.36
CA LEU A 239 18.63 6.40 -12.47
C LEU A 239 20.12 6.08 -12.26
N LEU A 240 20.90 7.03 -11.74
CA LEU A 240 22.31 6.80 -11.39
C LEU A 240 22.46 5.75 -10.29
N LEU A 241 21.63 5.83 -9.25
CA LEU A 241 21.62 4.83 -8.17
C LEU A 241 21.15 3.46 -8.66
N LEU A 242 20.22 3.39 -9.61
CA LEU A 242 19.86 2.15 -10.28
C LEU A 242 21.05 1.54 -11.02
N GLY A 243 21.83 2.36 -11.74
CA GLY A 243 23.06 1.92 -12.40
C GLY A 243 24.09 1.39 -11.41
N ILE A 244 24.30 2.11 -10.30
CA ILE A 244 25.19 1.68 -9.21
C ILE A 244 24.69 0.37 -8.59
N PHE A 245 23.39 0.26 -8.30
CA PHE A 245 22.78 -0.95 -7.76
C PHE A 245 23.02 -2.15 -8.68
N VAL A 246 22.69 -2.05 -9.97
CA VAL A 246 22.92 -3.12 -10.94
C VAL A 246 24.40 -3.49 -11.02
N TRP A 247 25.29 -2.51 -11.01
CA TRP A 247 26.73 -2.75 -11.03
C TRP A 247 27.24 -3.49 -9.79
N VAL A 248 26.72 -3.14 -8.60
CA VAL A 248 27.01 -3.81 -7.33
C VAL A 248 26.51 -5.26 -7.37
N GLU A 249 25.24 -5.47 -7.71
CA GLU A 249 24.61 -6.79 -7.77
C GLU A 249 25.31 -7.77 -8.73
N LEU A 250 25.87 -7.27 -9.83
CA LEU A 250 26.62 -8.10 -10.77
C LEU A 250 28.03 -8.49 -10.26
N ARG A 251 28.54 -7.83 -9.20
CA ARG A 251 29.89 -8.07 -8.67
C ARG A 251 29.94 -8.75 -7.31
N VAL A 252 28.88 -8.60 -6.52
CA VAL A 252 28.79 -9.21 -5.19
C VAL A 252 28.55 -10.71 -5.31
N ARG A 253 29.23 -11.51 -4.49
CA ARG A 253 29.10 -12.98 -4.50
C ARG A 253 27.72 -13.48 -4.05
N GLN A 254 27.06 -12.72 -3.20
CA GLN A 254 25.70 -13.02 -2.74
C GLN A 254 24.86 -11.74 -2.88
N PRO A 255 24.29 -11.53 -4.07
CA PRO A 255 23.49 -10.36 -4.36
C PRO A 255 22.18 -10.37 -3.55
N MET A 256 21.75 -9.19 -3.10
CA MET A 256 20.45 -9.00 -2.47
C MET A 256 19.31 -9.32 -3.46
N LEU A 257 19.53 -8.99 -4.74
CA LEU A 257 18.61 -9.22 -5.85
C LEU A 257 19.28 -10.03 -6.95
N ASP A 258 18.95 -11.31 -7.08
CA ASP A 258 19.44 -12.10 -8.21
C ASP A 258 18.72 -11.67 -9.51
N LEU A 259 19.38 -10.81 -10.27
CA LEU A 259 18.88 -10.30 -11.55
C LEU A 259 18.55 -11.41 -12.55
N SER A 260 19.09 -12.63 -12.38
CA SER A 260 18.78 -13.76 -13.24
C SER A 260 17.31 -14.22 -13.13
N LEU A 261 16.60 -13.85 -12.06
CA LEU A 261 15.17 -14.11 -11.90
C LEU A 261 14.33 -13.41 -12.98
N PHE A 262 14.79 -12.27 -13.47
CA PHE A 262 14.12 -11.55 -14.56
C PHE A 262 14.24 -12.22 -15.94
N ARG A 263 14.99 -13.32 -16.06
CA ARG A 263 14.97 -14.17 -17.26
C ARG A 263 13.70 -15.02 -17.34
N TYR A 264 13.02 -15.26 -16.22
CA TYR A 264 11.77 -16.01 -16.21
C TYR A 264 10.61 -15.07 -16.56
N VAL A 265 10.10 -15.18 -17.80
CA VAL A 265 9.00 -14.33 -18.29
C VAL A 265 7.76 -14.40 -17.37
N ARG A 266 7.49 -15.60 -16.83
CA ARG A 266 6.39 -15.78 -15.86
C ARG A 266 6.60 -15.00 -14.57
N PHE A 267 7.85 -14.89 -14.12
CA PHE A 267 8.18 -14.09 -12.93
C PHE A 267 7.92 -12.60 -13.18
N ILE A 268 8.32 -12.08 -14.36
CA ILE A 268 8.04 -10.69 -14.76
C ILE A 268 6.53 -10.44 -14.79
N GLY A 269 5.76 -11.36 -15.39
CA GLY A 269 4.30 -11.28 -15.45
C GLY A 269 3.66 -11.22 -14.05
N VAL A 270 4.19 -12.01 -13.10
CA VAL A 270 3.70 -11.98 -11.71
C VAL A 270 4.05 -10.65 -11.03
N GLN A 271 5.22 -10.04 -11.32
CA GLN A 271 5.57 -8.72 -10.79
C GLN A 271 4.68 -7.59 -11.33
N ALA A 272 4.04 -7.77 -12.48
CA ALA A 272 3.10 -6.79 -13.02
C ALA A 272 1.73 -6.80 -12.30
N LEU A 273 1.35 -7.91 -11.64
CA LEU A 273 0.05 -8.03 -10.96
C LEU A 273 -0.14 -6.99 -9.83
N PRO A 274 0.82 -6.80 -8.90
CA PRO A 274 0.66 -5.77 -7.85
C PRO A 274 0.57 -4.35 -8.41
N LEU A 275 1.28 -4.05 -9.49
CA LEU A 275 1.15 -2.75 -10.17
C LEU A 275 -0.27 -2.57 -10.74
N ALA A 276 -0.78 -3.56 -11.47
CA ALA A 276 -2.11 -3.51 -12.04
C ALA A 276 -3.21 -3.38 -10.95
N THR A 277 -3.10 -4.16 -9.87
CA THR A 277 -4.03 -4.06 -8.74
C THR A 277 -3.88 -2.76 -7.96
N GLY A 278 -2.67 -2.21 -7.90
CA GLY A 278 -2.39 -0.87 -7.34
C GLY A 278 -3.21 0.21 -8.07
N PHE A 279 -3.13 0.25 -9.39
CA PHE A 279 -3.92 1.19 -10.21
C PHE A 279 -5.43 0.97 -10.12
N CYS A 280 -5.88 -0.29 -10.11
CA CYS A 280 -7.32 -0.60 -10.13
C CYS A 280 -8.00 -0.49 -8.76
N PHE A 281 -7.27 -0.68 -7.66
CA PHE A 281 -7.87 -0.82 -6.33
C PHE A 281 -7.26 0.14 -5.30
N VAL A 282 -5.93 0.12 -5.10
CA VAL A 282 -5.29 0.88 -4.02
C VAL A 282 -5.43 2.39 -4.24
N VAL A 283 -5.31 2.84 -5.48
CA VAL A 283 -5.53 4.24 -5.86
C VAL A 283 -6.96 4.67 -5.50
N LEU A 284 -7.96 3.82 -5.75
CA LEU A 284 -9.36 4.14 -5.42
C LEU A 284 -9.61 4.22 -3.91
N LEU A 285 -8.87 3.45 -3.09
CA LEU A 285 -8.97 3.54 -1.63
C LEU A 285 -8.60 4.93 -1.09
N VAL A 286 -7.80 5.69 -1.84
CA VAL A 286 -7.38 7.05 -1.46
C VAL A 286 -8.24 8.11 -2.16
N ILE A 287 -8.46 7.96 -3.47
CA ILE A 287 -9.15 8.99 -4.27
C ILE A 287 -10.65 9.03 -4.00
N LEU A 288 -11.32 7.87 -3.83
CA LEU A 288 -12.77 7.87 -3.61
C LEU A 288 -13.19 8.51 -2.27
N PRO A 289 -12.52 8.29 -1.14
CA PRO A 289 -12.80 9.08 0.07
C PRO A 289 -12.65 10.59 -0.13
N MET A 290 -11.63 11.03 -0.88
CA MET A 290 -11.45 12.45 -1.22
C MET A 290 -12.63 12.97 -2.06
N LEU A 291 -13.09 12.19 -3.04
CA LEU A 291 -14.27 12.52 -3.84
C LEU A 291 -15.53 12.59 -2.96
N PHE A 292 -15.77 11.58 -2.12
CA PHE A 292 -16.98 11.48 -1.32
C PHE A 292 -17.06 12.57 -0.26
N ILE A 293 -15.99 12.78 0.51
CA ILE A 293 -15.95 13.74 1.62
C ILE A 293 -15.69 15.15 1.06
N GLY A 294 -14.63 15.31 0.27
CA GLY A 294 -14.16 16.63 -0.16
C GLY A 294 -15.02 17.26 -1.25
N VAL A 295 -15.50 16.47 -2.22
CA VAL A 295 -16.23 16.99 -3.39
C VAL A 295 -17.74 16.82 -3.24
N LYS A 296 -18.21 15.62 -2.82
CA LYS A 296 -19.64 15.33 -2.67
C LYS A 296 -20.20 15.74 -1.31
N GLY A 297 -19.37 16.14 -0.34
CA GLY A 297 -19.79 16.61 0.99
C GLY A 297 -20.43 15.53 1.88
N LEU A 298 -20.13 14.26 1.63
CA LEU A 298 -20.60 13.16 2.48
C LEU A 298 -19.91 13.19 3.84
N SER A 299 -20.59 12.71 4.89
CA SER A 299 -19.94 12.47 6.17
C SER A 299 -18.90 11.35 6.06
N GLU A 300 -17.88 11.37 6.92
CA GLU A 300 -16.84 10.36 6.98
C GLU A 300 -17.42 8.94 7.13
N GLU A 301 -18.49 8.81 7.92
CA GLU A 301 -19.20 7.53 8.11
C GLU A 301 -19.87 7.04 6.83
N ARG A 302 -20.62 7.90 6.12
CA ARG A 302 -21.24 7.55 4.84
C ARG A 302 -20.20 7.23 3.76
N ALA A 303 -19.11 7.98 3.70
CA ALA A 303 -18.02 7.70 2.80
C ALA A 303 -17.39 6.33 3.10
N GLY A 304 -17.17 6.01 4.38
CA GLY A 304 -16.68 4.70 4.82
C GLY A 304 -17.61 3.56 4.42
N LEU A 305 -18.93 3.73 4.60
CA LEU A 305 -19.94 2.75 4.16
C LEU A 305 -19.92 2.55 2.65
N MET A 306 -19.82 3.62 1.87
CA MET A 306 -19.68 3.53 0.41
C MET A 306 -18.42 2.74 0.01
N MET A 307 -17.29 2.95 0.70
CA MET A 307 -16.04 2.23 0.45
C MET A 307 -16.15 0.72 0.71
N MET A 308 -17.08 0.28 1.54
CA MET A 308 -17.33 -1.16 1.75
C MET A 308 -17.73 -1.87 0.45
N ALA A 309 -18.40 -1.19 -0.48
CA ALA A 309 -18.74 -1.78 -1.77
C ALA A 309 -17.50 -2.22 -2.55
N LEU A 310 -16.41 -1.43 -2.52
CA LEU A 310 -15.14 -1.78 -3.14
C LEU A 310 -14.43 -2.89 -2.36
N SER A 311 -14.58 -2.92 -1.06
CA SER A 311 -13.70 -3.62 -0.12
C SER A 311 -14.25 -4.99 0.34
N VAL A 312 -15.56 -5.15 0.50
CA VAL A 312 -16.18 -6.41 0.96
C VAL A 312 -15.85 -7.60 0.07
N PRO A 313 -15.79 -7.47 -1.27
CA PRO A 313 -15.36 -8.58 -2.11
C PRO A 313 -13.97 -9.13 -1.75
N MET A 314 -13.06 -8.29 -1.25
CA MET A 314 -11.71 -8.70 -0.86
C MET A 314 -11.66 -9.69 0.32
N LEU A 315 -12.77 -9.88 1.05
CA LEU A 315 -12.90 -10.92 2.08
C LEU A 315 -13.12 -12.30 1.49
N VAL A 316 -13.93 -12.39 0.44
CA VAL A 316 -14.47 -13.65 -0.06
C VAL A 316 -13.77 -14.06 -1.35
N VAL A 317 -13.56 -13.12 -2.26
CA VAL A 317 -13.05 -13.42 -3.62
C VAL A 317 -11.65 -14.02 -3.62
N PRO A 318 -10.66 -13.59 -2.80
CA PRO A 318 -9.37 -14.25 -2.72
C PRO A 318 -9.44 -15.73 -2.33
N LEU A 319 -10.34 -16.07 -1.41
CA LEU A 319 -10.56 -17.46 -0.98
C LEU A 319 -11.21 -18.27 -2.10
N LEU A 320 -12.20 -17.68 -2.79
CA LEU A 320 -12.82 -18.28 -3.97
C LEU A 320 -11.82 -18.46 -5.10
N ALA A 321 -10.96 -17.48 -5.35
CA ALA A 321 -9.90 -17.59 -6.35
C ALA A 321 -8.98 -18.77 -6.08
N ALA A 322 -8.53 -18.92 -4.82
CA ALA A 322 -7.70 -20.07 -4.40
C ALA A 322 -8.43 -21.41 -4.60
N TRP A 323 -9.75 -21.46 -4.36
CA TRP A 323 -10.56 -22.66 -4.58
C TRP A 323 -10.75 -22.96 -6.08
N LEU A 324 -10.98 -21.94 -6.90
CA LEU A 324 -11.16 -22.05 -8.35
C LEU A 324 -9.91 -22.54 -9.09
N THR A 325 -8.72 -22.38 -8.51
CA THR A 325 -7.47 -22.91 -9.11
C THR A 325 -7.47 -24.43 -9.30
N ARG A 326 -8.42 -25.15 -8.71
CA ARG A 326 -8.61 -26.60 -8.93
C ARG A 326 -9.08 -26.93 -10.34
N TRP A 327 -9.76 -26.00 -11.01
CA TRP A 327 -10.34 -26.19 -12.33
C TRP A 327 -9.81 -25.20 -13.38
N ILE A 328 -9.41 -24.01 -12.95
CA ILE A 328 -9.02 -22.92 -13.83
C ILE A 328 -7.58 -22.53 -13.49
N SER A 329 -6.74 -22.33 -14.49
CA SER A 329 -5.37 -21.90 -14.24
C SER A 329 -5.31 -20.51 -13.57
N ALA A 330 -4.36 -20.33 -12.67
CA ALA A 330 -4.18 -19.07 -11.93
C ALA A 330 -3.97 -17.88 -12.88
N GLY A 331 -3.27 -18.07 -14.00
CA GLY A 331 -3.09 -17.03 -15.00
C GLY A 331 -4.41 -16.56 -15.64
N VAL A 332 -5.32 -17.49 -15.99
CA VAL A 332 -6.64 -17.14 -16.52
C VAL A 332 -7.47 -16.40 -15.48
N LEU A 333 -7.45 -16.86 -14.22
CA LEU A 333 -8.15 -16.18 -13.12
C LEU A 333 -7.64 -14.76 -12.89
N CYS A 334 -6.32 -14.54 -12.88
CA CYS A 334 -5.74 -13.22 -12.76
C CYS A 334 -6.12 -12.31 -13.93
N THR A 335 -6.04 -12.82 -15.16
CA THR A 335 -6.39 -12.05 -16.37
C THR A 335 -7.87 -11.68 -16.38
N SER A 336 -8.77 -12.66 -16.12
CA SER A 336 -10.21 -12.39 -16.05
C SER A 336 -10.55 -11.38 -14.95
N GLY A 337 -9.87 -11.48 -13.79
CA GLY A 337 -10.04 -10.52 -12.70
C GLY A 337 -9.66 -9.09 -13.12
N LEU A 338 -8.52 -8.91 -13.78
CA LEU A 338 -8.09 -7.58 -14.25
C LEU A 338 -9.02 -7.03 -15.34
N VAL A 339 -9.55 -7.87 -16.24
CA VAL A 339 -10.54 -7.46 -17.25
C VAL A 339 -11.85 -7.01 -16.57
N ILE A 340 -12.33 -7.75 -15.58
CA ILE A 340 -13.51 -7.38 -14.79
C ILE A 340 -13.28 -6.06 -14.06
N ALA A 341 -12.11 -5.86 -13.46
CA ALA A 341 -11.75 -4.61 -12.79
C ALA A 341 -11.71 -3.44 -13.78
N ALA A 342 -11.13 -3.63 -14.96
CA ALA A 342 -11.08 -2.60 -16.00
C ALA A 342 -12.49 -2.21 -16.49
N ALA A 343 -13.38 -3.17 -16.70
CA ALA A 343 -14.78 -2.92 -17.04
C ALA A 343 -15.50 -2.16 -15.92
N GLY A 344 -15.25 -2.55 -14.65
CA GLY A 344 -15.76 -1.84 -13.48
C GLY A 344 -15.28 -0.39 -13.39
N LEU A 345 -14.01 -0.11 -13.71
CA LEU A 345 -13.45 1.24 -13.76
C LEU A 345 -14.13 2.09 -14.85
N GLY A 346 -14.31 1.52 -16.06
CA GLY A 346 -15.04 2.20 -17.12
C GLY A 346 -16.50 2.51 -16.72
N TRP A 347 -17.16 1.61 -16.01
CA TRP A 347 -18.49 1.88 -15.47
C TRP A 347 -18.47 2.91 -14.35
N LEU A 348 -17.50 2.85 -13.45
CA LEU A 348 -17.35 3.82 -12.36
C LEU A 348 -17.18 5.23 -12.90
N SER A 349 -16.40 5.42 -13.99
CA SER A 349 -16.23 6.74 -14.61
C SER A 349 -17.56 7.32 -15.10
N GLN A 350 -18.43 6.50 -15.71
CA GLN A 350 -19.78 6.92 -16.12
C GLN A 350 -20.68 7.25 -14.93
N ALA A 351 -20.58 6.46 -13.84
CA ALA A 351 -21.36 6.69 -12.62
C ALA A 351 -20.95 7.99 -11.89
N ILE A 352 -19.66 8.37 -11.95
CA ILE A 352 -19.16 9.64 -11.40
C ILE A 352 -19.77 10.82 -12.16
N LEU A 353 -19.81 10.75 -13.50
CA LEU A 353 -20.42 11.76 -14.38
C LEU A 353 -21.92 11.94 -14.13
N ALA A 354 -22.63 10.83 -13.85
CA ALA A 354 -24.07 10.86 -13.56
C ALA A 354 -24.46 11.55 -12.25
N GLN A 355 -23.47 11.98 -11.45
CA GLN A 355 -23.59 12.67 -10.16
C GLN A 355 -24.41 11.91 -9.09
N ASN A 356 -24.77 10.67 -9.35
CA ASN A 356 -25.53 9.83 -8.42
C ASN A 356 -24.57 8.96 -7.63
N VAL A 357 -24.41 9.27 -6.35
CA VAL A 357 -23.48 8.55 -5.44
C VAL A 357 -23.87 7.06 -5.31
N THR A 358 -25.15 6.74 -5.27
CA THR A 358 -25.60 5.34 -5.15
C THR A 358 -25.33 4.52 -6.41
N ALA A 359 -25.27 5.15 -7.59
CA ALA A 359 -24.92 4.48 -8.84
C ALA A 359 -23.46 4.00 -8.86
N MET A 360 -22.59 4.54 -8.00
CA MET A 360 -21.20 4.15 -7.89
C MET A 360 -21.00 2.81 -7.14
N VAL A 361 -21.98 2.35 -6.37
CA VAL A 361 -21.89 1.11 -5.56
C VAL A 361 -21.64 -0.12 -6.42
N ALA A 362 -22.43 -0.30 -7.48
CA ALA A 362 -22.34 -1.48 -8.33
C ALA A 362 -20.97 -1.59 -9.06
N PRO A 363 -20.45 -0.55 -9.73
CA PRO A 363 -19.12 -0.63 -10.32
C PRO A 363 -18.01 -0.82 -9.29
N MET A 364 -18.12 -0.23 -8.09
CA MET A 364 -17.15 -0.46 -7.02
C MET A 364 -17.12 -1.93 -6.58
N LEU A 365 -18.28 -2.58 -6.44
CA LEU A 365 -18.38 -4.02 -6.17
C LEU A 365 -17.68 -4.85 -7.27
N ILE A 366 -17.91 -4.52 -8.53
CA ILE A 366 -17.29 -5.22 -9.67
C ILE A 366 -15.78 -5.05 -9.67
N ILE A 367 -15.27 -3.84 -9.37
CA ILE A 367 -13.83 -3.60 -9.24
C ILE A 367 -13.26 -4.47 -8.10
N GLY A 368 -13.93 -4.50 -6.94
CA GLY A 368 -13.51 -5.31 -5.80
C GLY A 368 -13.49 -6.81 -6.11
N ILE A 369 -14.49 -7.32 -6.85
CA ILE A 369 -14.52 -8.71 -7.32
C ILE A 369 -13.37 -8.96 -8.30
N GLY A 370 -13.21 -8.09 -9.28
CA GLY A 370 -12.16 -8.22 -10.29
C GLY A 370 -10.76 -8.24 -9.70
N THR A 371 -10.46 -7.33 -8.78
CA THR A 371 -9.14 -7.22 -8.12
C THR A 371 -8.90 -8.30 -7.07
N GLY A 372 -9.96 -8.82 -6.44
CA GLY A 372 -9.86 -9.89 -5.46
C GLY A 372 -9.33 -11.21 -6.05
N LEU A 373 -9.57 -11.49 -7.34
CA LEU A 373 -9.08 -12.69 -8.02
C LEU A 373 -7.55 -12.75 -8.09
N PRO A 374 -6.83 -11.77 -8.67
CA PRO A 374 -5.37 -11.77 -8.65
C PRO A 374 -4.81 -11.60 -7.24
N TRP A 375 -5.47 -10.83 -6.35
CA TRP A 375 -4.99 -10.60 -4.98
C TRP A 375 -4.82 -11.89 -4.19
N GLY A 376 -5.76 -12.82 -4.29
CA GLY A 376 -5.67 -14.12 -3.60
C GLY A 376 -4.62 -15.08 -4.16
N LEU A 377 -4.10 -14.83 -5.36
CA LEU A 377 -3.21 -15.75 -6.07
C LEU A 377 -1.78 -15.24 -6.22
N MET A 378 -1.58 -13.91 -6.25
CA MET A 378 -0.31 -13.31 -6.65
C MET A 378 0.84 -13.65 -5.70
N ASP A 379 0.61 -13.73 -4.37
CA ASP A 379 1.65 -14.13 -3.40
C ASP A 379 2.10 -15.59 -3.64
N GLY A 380 1.16 -16.49 -3.87
CA GLY A 380 1.46 -17.89 -4.21
C GLY A 380 2.15 -18.05 -5.56
N LEU A 381 1.75 -17.25 -6.55
CA LEU A 381 2.37 -17.23 -7.88
C LEU A 381 3.81 -16.74 -7.83
N SER A 382 4.13 -15.75 -7.01
CA SER A 382 5.49 -15.20 -6.90
C SER A 382 6.53 -16.27 -6.55
N VAL A 383 6.13 -17.26 -5.75
CA VAL A 383 6.99 -18.37 -5.31
C VAL A 383 6.95 -19.54 -6.27
N SER A 384 5.81 -19.76 -6.94
CA SER A 384 5.62 -20.95 -7.79
C SER A 384 6.31 -20.87 -9.16
N VAL A 385 6.65 -19.66 -9.62
CA VAL A 385 7.25 -19.43 -10.95
C VAL A 385 8.78 -19.44 -10.95
N VAL A 386 9.41 -19.69 -9.79
CA VAL A 386 10.86 -19.74 -9.60
C VAL A 386 11.30 -21.05 -8.96
N PRO A 387 12.58 -21.45 -9.09
CA PRO A 387 13.13 -22.59 -8.36
C PRO A 387 12.96 -22.45 -6.83
N LYS A 388 12.78 -23.56 -6.12
CA LYS A 388 12.51 -23.59 -4.68
C LYS A 388 13.60 -22.88 -3.84
N GLU A 389 14.85 -22.99 -4.28
CA GLU A 389 16.02 -22.39 -3.65
C GLU A 389 15.97 -20.86 -3.66
N ARG A 390 15.26 -20.28 -4.64
CA ARG A 390 15.11 -18.83 -4.85
C ARG A 390 13.75 -18.27 -4.40
N ALA A 391 12.91 -19.10 -3.82
CA ALA A 391 11.55 -18.74 -3.42
C ALA A 391 11.49 -17.59 -2.40
N GLY A 392 12.42 -17.56 -1.44
CA GLY A 392 12.51 -16.49 -0.44
C GLY A 392 12.83 -15.14 -1.07
N MET A 393 13.82 -15.10 -1.97
CA MET A 393 14.19 -13.89 -2.72
C MET A 393 13.04 -13.42 -3.62
N ALA A 394 12.39 -14.34 -4.34
CA ALA A 394 11.24 -14.01 -5.19
C ALA A 394 10.08 -13.38 -4.38
N THR A 395 9.83 -13.88 -3.17
CA THR A 395 8.84 -13.29 -2.25
C THR A 395 9.24 -11.89 -1.81
N GLY A 396 10.52 -11.68 -1.50
CA GLY A 396 11.05 -10.36 -1.12
C GLY A 396 10.89 -9.33 -2.26
N ILE A 397 11.30 -9.71 -3.48
CA ILE A 397 11.14 -8.86 -4.68
C ILE A 397 9.65 -8.54 -4.89
N PHE A 398 8.79 -9.56 -4.86
CA PHE A 398 7.36 -9.40 -5.05
C PHE A 398 6.74 -8.46 -4.03
N SER A 399 7.05 -8.65 -2.75
CA SER A 399 6.51 -7.80 -1.67
C SER A 399 6.98 -6.35 -1.80
N THR A 400 8.25 -6.13 -2.19
CA THR A 400 8.78 -4.79 -2.46
C THR A 400 8.10 -4.17 -3.67
N THR A 401 7.95 -4.92 -4.78
CA THR A 401 7.24 -4.45 -6.00
C THR A 401 5.80 -4.09 -5.68
N ARG A 402 5.12 -4.87 -4.82
CA ARG A 402 3.75 -4.57 -4.40
C ARG A 402 3.69 -3.25 -3.64
N VAL A 403 4.42 -3.13 -2.55
CA VAL A 403 4.32 -1.95 -1.67
C VAL A 403 4.83 -0.69 -2.36
N ALA A 404 5.98 -0.76 -3.05
CA ALA A 404 6.50 0.37 -3.82
C ALA A 404 5.58 0.71 -5.00
N GLY A 405 5.06 -0.31 -5.69
CA GLY A 405 4.16 -0.18 -6.83
C GLY A 405 2.83 0.48 -6.46
N GLU A 406 2.27 0.19 -5.28
CA GLU A 406 1.08 0.86 -4.74
C GLU A 406 1.33 2.36 -4.55
N GLY A 407 2.47 2.74 -3.93
CA GLY A 407 2.86 4.14 -3.77
C GLY A 407 3.12 4.86 -5.10
N ILE A 408 3.80 4.19 -6.04
CA ILE A 408 4.06 4.72 -7.39
C ILE A 408 2.75 4.92 -8.16
N SER A 409 1.83 3.95 -8.10
CA SER A 409 0.52 4.05 -8.75
C SER A 409 -0.27 5.25 -8.24
N LEU A 410 -0.29 5.46 -6.92
CA LEU A 410 -0.95 6.61 -6.30
C LEU A 410 -0.30 7.94 -6.74
N ALA A 411 1.03 8.01 -6.77
CA ALA A 411 1.74 9.20 -7.21
C ALA A 411 1.48 9.53 -8.69
N ILE A 412 1.48 8.53 -9.58
CA ILE A 412 1.20 8.71 -11.01
C ILE A 412 -0.24 9.22 -11.23
N VAL A 413 -1.23 8.55 -10.61
CA VAL A 413 -2.63 8.95 -10.77
C VAL A 413 -2.89 10.32 -10.15
N GLY A 414 -2.28 10.62 -8.99
CA GLY A 414 -2.34 11.96 -8.39
C GLY A 414 -1.75 13.05 -9.30
N ALA A 415 -0.63 12.77 -9.98
CA ALA A 415 -0.02 13.67 -10.94
C ALA A 415 -0.93 13.90 -12.17
N ILE A 416 -1.53 12.83 -12.71
CA ILE A 416 -2.48 12.91 -13.83
C ILE A 416 -3.70 13.75 -13.42
N LEU A 417 -4.27 13.47 -12.25
CA LEU A 417 -5.44 14.20 -11.75
C LEU A 417 -5.15 15.68 -11.57
N ALA A 418 -3.99 16.05 -11.00
CA ALA A 418 -3.57 17.44 -10.86
C ALA A 418 -3.36 18.12 -12.23
N SER A 419 -2.77 17.42 -13.20
CA SER A 419 -2.57 17.93 -14.55
C SER A 419 -3.89 18.17 -15.29
N LEU A 420 -4.82 17.21 -15.23
CA LEU A 420 -6.15 17.34 -15.83
C LEU A 420 -6.95 18.46 -15.16
N SER A 421 -6.91 18.56 -13.83
CA SER A 421 -7.55 19.65 -13.09
C SER A 421 -6.97 21.02 -13.50
N HIS A 422 -5.65 21.12 -13.69
CA HIS A 422 -5.02 22.35 -14.17
C HIS A 422 -5.49 22.72 -15.58
N SER A 423 -5.55 21.75 -16.49
CA SER A 423 -6.03 21.97 -17.87
C SER A 423 -7.50 22.39 -17.90
N ALA A 424 -8.34 21.77 -17.07
CA ALA A 424 -9.74 22.10 -16.94
C ALA A 424 -9.95 23.52 -16.38
N LEU A 425 -9.21 23.89 -15.34
CA LEU A 425 -9.27 25.22 -14.75
C LEU A 425 -8.76 26.30 -15.72
N SER A 426 -7.66 26.07 -16.41
CA SER A 426 -7.08 27.03 -17.37
C SER A 426 -7.95 27.26 -18.61
N ALA A 427 -8.83 26.32 -18.95
CA ALA A 427 -9.82 26.49 -20.03
C ALA A 427 -10.99 27.40 -19.64
N HIS A 428 -11.28 27.53 -18.33
CA HIS A 428 -12.46 28.30 -17.86
C HIS A 428 -12.10 29.57 -17.09
N PHE A 429 -10.88 29.66 -16.55
CA PHE A 429 -10.45 30.79 -15.72
C PHE A 429 -9.10 31.33 -16.21
N THR A 430 -8.97 32.63 -16.25
CA THR A 430 -7.75 33.34 -16.72
C THR A 430 -6.99 34.04 -15.59
N SER A 431 -7.58 34.12 -14.39
CA SER A 431 -7.00 34.82 -13.24
C SER A 431 -7.05 33.94 -11.97
N GLY A 432 -6.08 34.15 -11.10
CA GLY A 432 -5.88 33.35 -9.89
C GLY A 432 -4.66 32.41 -10.00
N ASP A 433 -4.27 31.82 -8.90
CA ASP A 433 -3.21 30.78 -8.90
C ASP A 433 -3.79 29.42 -9.33
N LEU A 434 -3.96 29.27 -10.66
CA LEU A 434 -4.56 28.06 -11.25
C LEU A 434 -3.77 26.80 -10.92
N SER A 435 -2.45 26.91 -10.75
CA SER A 435 -1.60 25.76 -10.42
C SER A 435 -1.86 25.25 -9.00
N GLN A 436 -1.87 26.15 -8.02
CA GLN A 436 -2.23 25.78 -6.65
C GLN A 436 -3.69 25.33 -6.55
N ALA A 437 -4.61 26.01 -7.21
CA ALA A 437 -6.02 25.62 -7.21
C ALA A 437 -6.25 24.23 -7.79
N ALA A 438 -5.55 23.86 -8.87
CA ALA A 438 -5.60 22.52 -9.45
C ALA A 438 -5.11 21.42 -8.47
N GLN A 439 -4.04 21.70 -7.76
CA GLN A 439 -3.53 20.78 -6.73
C GLN A 439 -4.54 20.60 -5.57
N ARG A 440 -5.17 21.70 -5.14
CA ARG A 440 -6.22 21.66 -4.11
C ARG A 440 -7.45 20.91 -4.59
N LEU A 441 -7.83 21.14 -5.84
CA LEU A 441 -8.94 20.45 -6.48
C LEU A 441 -8.63 18.95 -6.58
N ALA A 442 -7.45 18.56 -7.06
CA ALA A 442 -7.02 17.16 -7.16
C ALA A 442 -7.03 16.41 -5.81
N THR A 443 -6.83 17.11 -4.70
CA THR A 443 -6.93 16.55 -3.33
C THR A 443 -8.34 16.66 -2.73
N GLY A 444 -9.36 17.08 -3.49
CA GLY A 444 -10.74 17.20 -3.05
C GLY A 444 -11.01 18.41 -2.15
N ASN A 445 -10.08 19.36 -2.03
CA ASN A 445 -10.24 20.53 -1.17
C ASN A 445 -10.86 21.70 -1.95
N LEU A 446 -12.17 21.61 -2.20
CA LEU A 446 -12.93 22.62 -2.95
C LEU A 446 -12.90 24.00 -2.31
N THR A 447 -12.98 24.07 -0.99
CA THR A 447 -13.04 25.36 -0.27
C THR A 447 -11.77 26.19 -0.49
N VAL A 448 -10.60 25.55 -0.39
CA VAL A 448 -9.34 26.23 -0.63
C VAL A 448 -9.12 26.51 -2.11
N ALA A 449 -9.52 25.61 -3.01
CA ALA A 449 -9.48 25.85 -4.43
C ALA A 449 -10.33 27.09 -4.82
N GLN A 450 -11.50 27.25 -4.23
CA GLN A 450 -12.37 28.41 -4.43
C GLN A 450 -11.74 29.71 -3.91
N GLN A 451 -11.04 29.68 -2.79
CA GLN A 451 -10.32 30.86 -2.29
C GLN A 451 -9.23 31.35 -3.25
N LEU A 452 -8.58 30.42 -3.96
CA LEU A 452 -7.55 30.72 -4.95
C LEU A 452 -8.11 31.19 -6.28
N ILE A 453 -9.38 30.86 -6.58
CA ILE A 453 -10.13 31.32 -7.78
C ILE A 453 -11.49 31.86 -7.30
N PRO A 454 -11.56 33.10 -6.80
CA PRO A 454 -12.80 33.66 -6.25
C PRO A 454 -13.97 33.77 -7.25
N GLN A 455 -13.65 33.71 -8.54
CA GLN A 455 -14.64 33.74 -9.63
C GLN A 455 -15.35 32.39 -9.84
N ALA A 456 -14.77 31.29 -9.33
CA ALA A 456 -15.34 29.97 -9.47
C ALA A 456 -16.39 29.71 -8.39
N SER A 457 -17.58 29.25 -8.78
CA SER A 457 -18.55 28.73 -7.82
C SER A 457 -18.18 27.31 -7.40
N THR A 458 -18.59 26.90 -6.19
CA THR A 458 -18.38 25.53 -5.70
C THR A 458 -18.96 24.49 -6.68
N ALA A 459 -20.12 24.77 -7.28
CA ALA A 459 -20.76 23.88 -8.26
C ALA A 459 -19.92 23.72 -9.53
N GLN A 460 -19.30 24.81 -10.04
CA GLN A 460 -18.40 24.73 -11.18
C GLN A 460 -17.14 23.91 -10.86
N LEU A 461 -16.53 24.11 -9.69
CA LEU A 461 -15.38 23.31 -9.26
C LEU A 461 -15.73 21.83 -9.10
N GLN A 462 -16.93 21.51 -8.60
CA GLN A 462 -17.43 20.14 -8.53
C GLN A 462 -17.58 19.50 -9.91
N GLN A 463 -18.14 20.23 -10.87
CA GLN A 463 -18.28 19.78 -12.25
C GLN A 463 -16.90 19.53 -12.88
N LEU A 464 -15.96 20.47 -12.74
CA LEU A 464 -14.61 20.34 -13.29
C LEU A 464 -13.81 19.18 -12.68
N TYR A 465 -14.06 18.85 -11.41
CA TYR A 465 -13.44 17.68 -10.79
C TYR A 465 -14.00 16.36 -11.31
N THR A 466 -15.27 16.32 -11.68
CA THR A 466 -15.96 15.11 -12.13
C THR A 466 -15.94 14.90 -13.64
N ALA A 467 -15.61 15.93 -14.42
CA ALA A 467 -15.47 15.88 -15.88
C ALA A 467 -14.11 15.31 -16.30
#